data_2aa2d25573fea7275987db418e704a8a
#
_entry.id   2aa2d25573fea7275987db418e704a8a
#
_cell.length_a   1.000
_cell.length_b   1.000
_cell.length_c   1.000
_cell.angle_alpha   90.00
_cell.angle_beta   90.00
_cell.angle_gamma   90.00
#
_symmetry.space_group_name_H-M   'P 1'
#
loop_
_entity.id
_entity.type
_entity.pdbx_description
1 polymer ?
#
loop_
_entity_poly.entity_id
_entity_poly.type
_entity_poly.pdbx_seq_one_letter_code
_entity_poly.pdbx_strand_id
1 'polypeptide(L)'
;MTLIKRITLHHLLIILCIMTIPFLIHKGIGISQKLHSIQLAEHYYQDKLLIEAEDWYQKAHSNRAILYKQELISSRLEELAPITAMKNDLEDVAYQASRADRERDFDLLMDAYTRLQKVRSSYFTSEGPYKDYYRQLSEDYEISQSFISYFKSFRTMFLEQLENNLSTENYDDESFKWNLLRTPAHLFGTEQEWLDELKTVFQKYDETKLTRMMAKGLIEPMLNNASSMLAEYKANHFESPWINAKADDLMETLLKNDWDSDNYAAFALHSRQFATFASSGHPDSKVLSYAKSRIDELMRNAARYVTRGNYQEAIDLYNALGNYQDTKEEIRATELAWTIAEPVRLLPALTDGGSYSHVAGGRDKFGAKVYVAAIDPNNQLLWGRMNAEESIQILSSHDLTPQQQIRSIAIDPNLSTSSNPVIVVEAESEERNARYVASEVRENSITILYSIDADSLTIQPDGTLLAVNPVGEGEGQTAIFVRSGDNYQFAGIKQDILDISADHVSQYPDTLVRFTCTVISTGSGEALAIGNKSLLLLRGDFSLPAGVSNVTVTGRFKQYTEQFIDEQLMGQIEGFLKEQIGGLVNEQIEEQAGALLDGMLGGLTDLNTVYIPVVEVDTIQ
;
A
#
# COMPACT_ATOMS: atom_id res chain seq x y z
N MET A 1 69.87 -62.49 57.42
CA MET A 1 70.45 -63.24 56.33
C MET A 1 70.95 -64.60 56.88
N THR A 2 70.09 -65.62 57.02
CA THR A 2 70.40 -67.04 57.28
C THR A 2 69.19 -67.87 57.62
N LEU A 3 68.23 -67.99 56.65
CA LEU A 3 67.12 -68.99 56.77
C LEU A 3 66.87 -69.74 55.47
N ILE A 4 67.82 -69.73 54.54
CA ILE A 4 67.67 -70.41 53.22
C ILE A 4 68.60 -71.64 53.11
N LYS A 5 69.19 -72.18 54.20
CA LYS A 5 70.06 -73.35 54.11
C LYS A 5 69.54 -74.50 55.00
N ARG A 6 68.55 -75.22 54.56
CA ARG A 6 68.30 -76.67 54.72
C ARG A 6 66.89 -77.07 54.20
N ILE A 7 66.65 -76.78 52.96
CA ILE A 7 65.63 -77.50 52.29
C ILE A 7 66.22 -78.91 51.98
N THR A 8 65.87 -79.92 52.77
CA THR A 8 66.26 -81.26 52.52
C THR A 8 65.49 -81.78 51.32
N LEU A 9 66.03 -82.79 50.56
CA LEU A 9 65.40 -83.47 49.43
C LEU A 9 63.95 -83.93 49.75
N HIS A 10 63.71 -84.31 51.02
CA HIS A 10 62.39 -84.63 51.53
C HIS A 10 61.40 -83.51 51.50
N HIS A 11 61.79 -82.30 51.87
CA HIS A 11 60.87 -81.08 51.83
C HIS A 11 60.55 -80.71 50.40
N LEU A 12 61.53 -80.81 49.49
CA LEU A 12 61.37 -80.55 48.07
C LEU A 12 60.40 -81.58 47.42
N LEU A 13 60.55 -82.87 47.79
CA LEU A 13 59.61 -83.93 47.40
C LEU A 13 58.18 -83.70 47.94
N ILE A 14 58.00 -83.30 49.21
CA ILE A 14 56.72 -82.97 49.82
C ILE A 14 56.06 -81.80 49.11
N ILE A 15 56.82 -80.74 48.87
CA ILE A 15 56.30 -79.54 48.11
C ILE A 15 55.91 -79.94 46.69
N LEU A 16 56.67 -80.79 46.03
CA LEU A 16 56.36 -81.33 44.72
C LEU A 16 55.05 -82.15 44.74
N CYS A 17 54.96 -83.06 45.75
CA CYS A 17 53.71 -83.81 45.93
C CYS A 17 52.46 -82.94 46.25
N ILE A 18 52.62 -81.92 47.12
CA ILE A 18 51.60 -80.98 47.44
C ILE A 18 51.16 -80.17 46.20
N MET A 19 52.06 -79.85 45.30
CA MET A 19 51.73 -79.19 44.02
C MET A 19 51.15 -80.14 42.95
N THR A 20 51.64 -81.34 42.86
CA THR A 20 51.24 -82.33 41.81
C THR A 20 49.88 -82.96 42.09
N ILE A 21 49.58 -83.31 43.37
CA ILE A 21 48.27 -83.94 43.74
C ILE A 21 47.10 -83.09 43.33
N PRO A 22 46.95 -81.81 43.67
CA PRO A 22 45.85 -80.98 43.22
C PRO A 22 45.77 -80.90 41.69
N PHE A 23 46.91 -80.81 41.01
CA PHE A 23 46.96 -80.82 39.54
C PHE A 23 46.42 -82.16 38.94
N LEU A 24 46.84 -83.30 39.50
CA LEU A 24 46.36 -84.61 39.09
C LEU A 24 44.85 -84.81 39.36
N ILE A 25 44.38 -84.34 40.53
CA ILE A 25 42.91 -84.34 40.85
C ILE A 25 42.15 -83.45 39.86
N HIS A 26 42.63 -82.24 39.62
CA HIS A 26 42.02 -81.32 38.67
C HIS A 26 41.96 -81.94 37.25
N LYS A 27 43.07 -82.52 36.81
CA LYS A 27 43.16 -83.24 35.53
C LYS A 27 42.24 -84.44 35.46
N GLY A 28 42.14 -85.21 36.53
CA GLY A 28 41.24 -86.39 36.66
C GLY A 28 39.76 -86.00 36.58
N ILE A 29 39.38 -84.91 37.26
CA ILE A 29 38.04 -84.36 37.18
C ILE A 29 37.78 -83.88 35.72
N GLY A 30 38.67 -83.19 35.08
CA GLY A 30 38.53 -82.73 33.69
C GLY A 30 38.37 -83.91 32.71
N ILE A 31 39.11 -85.01 32.90
CA ILE A 31 38.95 -86.22 32.08
C ILE A 31 37.57 -86.85 32.29
N SER A 32 37.12 -87.04 33.54
CA SER A 32 35.81 -87.55 33.86
C SER A 32 34.68 -86.68 33.22
N GLN A 33 34.78 -85.37 33.33
CA GLN A 33 33.85 -84.44 32.71
C GLN A 33 33.80 -84.57 31.18
N LYS A 34 34.97 -84.74 30.54
CA LYS A 34 35.02 -84.94 29.08
C LYS A 34 34.35 -86.21 28.64
N LEU A 35 34.67 -87.36 29.32
CA LEU A 35 34.04 -88.62 29.01
C LEU A 35 32.53 -88.63 29.20
N HIS A 36 32.09 -87.99 30.28
CA HIS A 36 30.64 -87.81 30.54
C HIS A 36 29.97 -86.96 29.46
N SER A 37 30.60 -85.83 29.08
CA SER A 37 30.13 -84.96 28.00
C SER A 37 29.99 -85.74 26.69
N ILE A 38 30.99 -86.54 26.31
CA ILE A 38 30.93 -87.33 25.08
C ILE A 38 29.81 -88.39 25.17
N GLN A 39 29.63 -89.00 26.29
CA GLN A 39 28.58 -90.06 26.48
C GLN A 39 27.16 -89.42 26.36
N LEU A 40 26.94 -88.26 26.99
CA LEU A 40 25.67 -87.54 26.87
C LEU A 40 25.48 -87.01 25.45
N ALA A 41 26.50 -86.49 24.82
CA ALA A 41 26.40 -85.98 23.45
C ALA A 41 26.00 -87.09 22.47
N GLU A 42 26.60 -88.29 22.54
CA GLU A 42 26.23 -89.45 21.71
C GLU A 42 24.81 -89.92 21.99
N HIS A 43 24.36 -89.98 23.27
CA HIS A 43 23.02 -90.33 23.66
C HIS A 43 21.98 -89.36 23.03
N TYR A 44 22.13 -88.05 23.23
CA TYR A 44 21.23 -87.05 22.63
C TYR A 44 21.26 -87.07 21.09
N TYR A 45 22.47 -87.31 20.51
CA TYR A 45 22.58 -87.39 19.06
C TYR A 45 21.79 -88.59 18.49
N GLN A 46 21.82 -89.79 19.17
CA GLN A 46 21.05 -90.96 18.79
C GLN A 46 19.55 -90.78 18.95
N ASP A 47 19.13 -90.03 19.96
CA ASP A 47 17.74 -89.67 20.22
C ASP A 47 17.21 -88.56 19.34
N LYS A 48 18.04 -88.03 18.41
CA LYS A 48 17.77 -86.86 17.49
C LYS A 48 17.47 -85.54 18.22
N LEU A 49 17.88 -85.43 19.46
CA LEU A 49 17.88 -84.18 20.23
C LEU A 49 19.19 -83.41 19.91
N LEU A 50 19.21 -82.84 18.69
CA LEU A 50 20.47 -82.37 18.11
C LEU A 50 20.95 -81.01 18.73
N ILE A 51 20.06 -80.27 19.34
CA ILE A 51 20.44 -78.99 20.07
C ILE A 51 21.23 -79.39 21.33
N GLU A 52 20.73 -80.36 22.11
CA GLU A 52 21.34 -80.84 23.32
C GLU A 52 22.65 -81.60 22.98
N ALA A 53 22.63 -82.38 21.89
CA ALA A 53 23.84 -83.06 21.40
C ALA A 53 24.94 -82.10 21.08
N GLU A 54 24.66 -80.97 20.37
CA GLU A 54 25.62 -79.91 20.02
C GLU A 54 26.22 -79.33 21.29
N ASP A 55 25.42 -78.93 22.29
CA ASP A 55 25.87 -78.37 23.55
C ASP A 55 26.87 -79.32 24.27
N TRP A 56 26.58 -80.61 24.32
CA TRP A 56 27.49 -81.54 24.95
C TRP A 56 28.72 -81.83 24.11
N TYR A 57 28.67 -81.85 22.78
CA TYR A 57 29.86 -81.94 21.93
C TYR A 57 30.71 -80.70 22.04
N GLN A 58 30.16 -79.48 22.15
CA GLN A 58 30.93 -78.27 22.38
C GLN A 58 31.65 -78.30 23.74
N LYS A 59 30.95 -78.78 24.82
CA LYS A 59 31.56 -78.97 26.13
C LYS A 59 32.71 -79.96 26.07
N ALA A 60 32.53 -81.09 25.34
CA ALA A 60 33.57 -82.08 25.12
C ALA A 60 34.74 -81.56 24.30
N HIS A 61 34.49 -80.74 23.27
CA HIS A 61 35.49 -80.12 22.41
C HIS A 61 36.34 -79.10 23.17
N SER A 62 35.72 -78.26 23.96
CA SER A 62 36.39 -77.20 24.75
C SER A 62 37.26 -77.77 25.89
N ASN A 63 36.91 -79.03 26.37
CA ASN A 63 37.65 -79.71 27.44
C ASN A 63 38.99 -80.30 26.90
N ARG A 64 40.11 -79.69 27.27
CA ARG A 64 41.49 -80.08 26.85
C ARG A 64 42.18 -81.02 27.81
N ALA A 65 41.45 -81.63 28.82
CA ALA A 65 42.09 -82.49 29.81
C ALA A 65 42.66 -83.80 29.20
N ILE A 66 42.08 -84.29 28.13
CA ILE A 66 42.54 -85.47 27.37
C ILE A 66 42.15 -85.37 25.89
N LEU A 67 42.99 -85.88 25.00
CA LEU A 67 42.74 -86.00 23.57
C LEU A 67 42.03 -87.37 23.27
N TYR A 68 40.80 -87.54 23.73
CA TYR A 68 40.03 -88.74 23.52
C TYR A 68 38.88 -88.46 22.55
N LYS A 69 38.70 -89.38 21.55
CA LYS A 69 37.67 -89.28 20.50
C LYS A 69 37.58 -87.92 19.80
N GLN A 70 38.70 -87.21 19.64
CA GLN A 70 38.71 -85.85 19.10
C GLN A 70 38.19 -85.77 17.66
N GLU A 71 38.52 -86.73 16.82
CA GLU A 71 38.03 -86.83 15.44
C GLU A 71 36.50 -87.02 15.38
N LEU A 72 35.95 -87.89 16.26
CA LEU A 72 34.50 -88.07 16.37
C LEU A 72 33.81 -86.75 16.79
N ILE A 73 34.31 -86.11 17.82
CA ILE A 73 33.78 -84.83 18.29
C ILE A 73 33.81 -83.78 17.17
N SER A 74 34.94 -83.63 16.45
CA SER A 74 35.05 -82.68 15.34
C SER A 74 34.10 -83.01 14.19
N SER A 75 33.97 -84.29 13.80
CA SER A 75 33.03 -84.74 12.75
C SER A 75 31.57 -84.47 13.13
N ARG A 76 31.19 -84.73 14.40
CA ARG A 76 29.86 -84.42 14.87
C ARG A 76 29.55 -82.93 14.94
N LEU A 77 30.48 -82.13 15.38
CA LEU A 77 30.34 -80.65 15.38
C LEU A 77 30.26 -80.08 13.96
N GLU A 78 30.96 -80.71 12.98
CA GLU A 78 30.83 -80.33 11.59
C GLU A 78 29.42 -80.62 11.03
N GLU A 79 28.86 -81.79 11.35
CA GLU A 79 27.46 -82.19 11.01
C GLU A 79 26.45 -81.27 11.69
N LEU A 80 26.69 -80.79 12.93
CA LEU A 80 25.84 -79.95 13.73
C LEU A 80 26.16 -78.43 13.52
N ALA A 81 27.07 -78.06 12.60
CA ALA A 81 27.46 -76.70 12.32
C ALA A 81 26.24 -75.75 12.02
N PRO A 82 25.17 -76.18 11.31
CA PRO A 82 23.98 -75.36 11.13
C PRO A 82 23.27 -75.00 12.44
N ILE A 83 23.25 -75.87 13.44
CA ILE A 83 22.65 -75.61 14.76
C ILE A 83 23.52 -74.66 15.55
N THR A 84 24.84 -74.83 15.53
CA THR A 84 25.82 -73.94 16.14
C THR A 84 25.67 -72.49 15.53
N ALA A 85 25.54 -72.42 14.20
CA ALA A 85 25.34 -71.14 13.52
C ALA A 85 24.03 -70.47 13.96
N MET A 86 22.94 -71.27 14.06
CA MET A 86 21.65 -70.77 14.51
C MET A 86 21.65 -70.25 15.95
N LYS A 87 22.34 -70.98 16.87
CA LYS A 87 22.55 -70.53 18.25
C LYS A 87 23.31 -69.19 18.29
N ASN A 88 24.44 -69.12 17.63
CA ASN A 88 25.25 -67.90 17.58
C ASN A 88 24.49 -66.71 17.01
N ASP A 89 23.70 -66.94 15.95
CA ASP A 89 22.87 -65.90 15.35
C ASP A 89 21.80 -65.36 16.32
N LEU A 90 21.11 -66.29 17.04
CA LEU A 90 20.05 -65.94 18.01
C LEU A 90 20.66 -65.28 19.28
N GLU A 91 21.78 -65.77 19.79
CA GLU A 91 22.51 -65.18 20.92
C GLU A 91 22.98 -63.76 20.60
N ASP A 92 23.53 -63.56 19.41
CA ASP A 92 23.95 -62.25 18.93
C ASP A 92 22.74 -61.28 18.83
N VAL A 93 21.62 -61.72 18.28
CA VAL A 93 20.41 -60.93 18.20
C VAL A 93 19.88 -60.61 19.59
N ALA A 94 19.79 -61.58 20.50
CA ALA A 94 19.36 -61.39 21.88
C ALA A 94 20.28 -60.39 22.62
N TYR A 95 21.59 -60.52 22.44
CA TYR A 95 22.57 -59.60 23.04
C TYR A 95 22.41 -58.18 22.51
N GLN A 96 22.31 -58.01 21.19
CA GLN A 96 22.10 -56.68 20.57
C GLN A 96 20.79 -56.04 21.02
N ALA A 97 19.69 -56.78 21.05
CA ALA A 97 18.39 -56.31 21.52
C ALA A 97 18.42 -55.89 23.00
N SER A 98 19.06 -56.72 23.86
CA SER A 98 19.24 -56.39 25.28
C SER A 98 20.14 -55.19 25.49
N ARG A 99 21.16 -55.01 24.68
CA ARG A 99 22.04 -53.84 24.68
C ARG A 99 21.23 -52.61 24.27
N ALA A 100 20.43 -52.67 23.20
CA ALA A 100 19.60 -51.57 22.72
C ALA A 100 18.64 -51.08 23.82
N ASP A 101 17.98 -51.99 24.55
CA ASP A 101 17.11 -51.61 25.67
C ASP A 101 17.85 -50.93 26.82
N ARG A 102 19.06 -51.44 27.18
CA ARG A 102 19.88 -50.81 28.24
C ARG A 102 20.44 -49.46 27.86
N GLU A 103 20.89 -49.28 26.60
CA GLU A 103 21.42 -48.04 26.08
C GLU A 103 20.33 -47.06 25.62
N ARG A 104 19.06 -47.47 25.60
CA ARG A 104 17.92 -46.68 25.06
C ARG A 104 18.12 -46.31 23.60
N ASP A 105 18.73 -47.20 22.82
CA ASP A 105 19.03 -47.01 21.41
C ASP A 105 17.99 -47.75 20.55
N PHE A 106 17.00 -47.02 20.01
CA PHE A 106 15.93 -47.59 19.20
C PHE A 106 16.45 -48.07 17.83
N ASP A 107 17.41 -47.42 17.24
CA ASP A 107 17.95 -47.83 15.96
C ASP A 107 18.69 -49.16 16.09
N LEU A 108 19.44 -49.35 17.16
CA LEU A 108 20.09 -50.62 17.47
C LEU A 108 19.03 -51.73 17.69
N LEU A 109 17.87 -51.43 18.32
CA LEU A 109 16.78 -52.39 18.46
C LEU A 109 16.17 -52.76 17.10
N MET A 110 15.95 -51.80 16.22
CA MET A 110 15.43 -52.03 14.87
C MET A 110 16.41 -52.84 14.01
N ASP A 111 17.71 -52.61 14.15
CA ASP A 111 18.76 -53.41 13.49
C ASP A 111 18.74 -54.86 13.99
N ALA A 112 18.68 -55.05 15.31
CA ALA A 112 18.53 -56.38 15.91
C ALA A 112 17.27 -57.10 15.43
N TYR A 113 16.14 -56.38 15.36
CA TYR A 113 14.90 -56.91 14.85
C TYR A 113 14.97 -57.29 13.36
N THR A 114 15.55 -56.44 12.55
CA THR A 114 15.79 -56.71 11.12
C THR A 114 16.66 -57.98 10.94
N ARG A 115 17.72 -58.10 11.74
CA ARG A 115 18.55 -59.28 11.76
C ARG A 115 17.77 -60.53 12.21
N LEU A 116 16.92 -60.41 13.24
CA LEU A 116 16.03 -61.50 13.66
C LEU A 116 15.14 -61.98 12.51
N GLN A 117 14.52 -61.06 11.76
CA GLN A 117 13.67 -61.38 10.62
C GLN A 117 14.47 -62.12 9.51
N LYS A 118 15.71 -61.72 9.28
CA LYS A 118 16.61 -62.36 8.32
C LYS A 118 16.97 -63.80 8.79
N VAL A 119 17.35 -63.95 10.05
CA VAL A 119 17.66 -65.25 10.66
C VAL A 119 16.45 -66.16 10.58
N ARG A 120 15.29 -65.68 11.00
CA ARG A 120 14.02 -66.40 10.89
C ARG A 120 13.75 -66.84 9.46
N SER A 121 13.83 -65.98 8.47
CA SER A 121 13.55 -66.31 7.08
C SER A 121 14.49 -67.38 6.54
N SER A 122 15.76 -67.37 6.93
CA SER A 122 16.75 -68.38 6.53
C SER A 122 16.40 -69.78 6.99
N TYR A 123 15.86 -69.94 8.20
CA TYR A 123 15.56 -71.27 8.76
C TYR A 123 14.11 -71.71 8.53
N PHE A 124 13.14 -70.80 8.37
CA PHE A 124 11.74 -71.13 8.10
C PHE A 124 11.47 -71.56 6.66
N THR A 125 12.31 -71.17 5.73
CA THR A 125 12.17 -71.57 4.30
C THR A 125 12.96 -72.84 3.96
N SER A 126 13.80 -73.31 4.86
CA SER A 126 14.60 -74.54 4.68
C SER A 126 13.71 -75.80 4.78
N GLU A 127 13.90 -76.79 3.88
CA GLU A 127 13.35 -78.13 4.05
C GLU A 127 14.08 -78.85 5.19
N GLY A 128 13.36 -79.55 6.01
CA GLY A 128 13.92 -80.38 7.11
C GLY A 128 13.61 -79.85 8.51
N PRO A 129 14.31 -80.33 9.56
CA PRO A 129 13.98 -80.11 10.98
C PRO A 129 14.38 -78.69 11.47
N TYR A 130 15.06 -77.83 10.66
CA TYR A 130 15.63 -76.54 11.09
C TYR A 130 14.59 -75.58 11.58
N LYS A 131 13.37 -75.60 11.04
CA LYS A 131 12.25 -74.81 11.51
C LYS A 131 11.87 -75.11 12.97
N ASP A 132 11.88 -76.36 13.34
CA ASP A 132 11.52 -76.81 14.71
C ASP A 132 12.67 -76.50 15.68
N TYR A 133 13.92 -76.65 15.27
CA TYR A 133 15.12 -76.19 16.04
C TYR A 133 15.12 -74.71 16.25
N TYR A 134 14.83 -73.89 15.21
CA TYR A 134 14.70 -72.44 15.35
C TYR A 134 13.61 -72.10 16.37
N ARG A 135 12.46 -72.77 16.33
CA ARG A 135 11.36 -72.50 17.27
C ARG A 135 11.80 -72.84 18.70
N GLN A 136 12.38 -74.01 18.94
CA GLN A 136 12.90 -74.38 20.24
C GLN A 136 13.93 -73.39 20.77
N LEU A 137 14.94 -73.09 20.00
CA LEU A 137 15.99 -72.12 20.40
C LEU A 137 15.44 -70.74 20.64
N SER A 138 14.50 -70.23 19.80
CA SER A 138 13.83 -68.96 20.01
C SER A 138 13.02 -68.90 21.31
N GLU A 139 12.41 -70.05 21.72
CA GLU A 139 11.70 -70.21 23.01
C GLU A 139 12.71 -70.23 24.16
N ASP A 140 13.81 -71.02 24.05
CA ASP A 140 14.85 -71.19 25.07
C ASP A 140 15.56 -69.82 25.35
N TYR A 141 15.79 -69.01 24.34
CA TYR A 141 16.34 -67.65 24.48
C TYR A 141 15.30 -66.57 24.74
N GLU A 142 14.00 -66.90 24.91
CA GLU A 142 12.88 -65.99 25.14
C GLU A 142 12.84 -64.85 24.11
N ILE A 143 13.30 -65.09 22.87
CA ILE A 143 13.47 -64.04 21.82
C ILE A 143 12.19 -63.23 21.61
N SER A 144 11.06 -63.91 21.39
CA SER A 144 9.78 -63.21 21.09
C SER A 144 9.30 -62.38 22.28
N GLN A 145 9.41 -62.86 23.50
CA GLN A 145 8.98 -62.16 24.71
C GLN A 145 9.86 -60.94 24.99
N SER A 146 11.17 -61.11 24.81
CA SER A 146 12.14 -60.03 24.97
C SER A 146 11.88 -58.88 24.00
N PHE A 147 11.72 -59.17 22.70
CA PHE A 147 11.41 -58.14 21.71
C PHE A 147 10.06 -57.44 21.99
N ILE A 148 9.00 -58.18 22.35
CA ILE A 148 7.74 -57.56 22.75
C ILE A 148 7.91 -56.64 23.95
N SER A 149 8.70 -57.04 24.95
CA SER A 149 9.00 -56.23 26.14
C SER A 149 9.78 -54.97 25.77
N TYR A 150 10.83 -55.10 24.97
CA TYR A 150 11.64 -53.98 24.56
C TYR A 150 10.85 -52.96 23.73
N PHE A 151 10.09 -53.39 22.72
CA PHE A 151 9.25 -52.49 21.94
C PHE A 151 8.17 -51.82 22.80
N LYS A 152 7.60 -52.51 23.80
CA LYS A 152 6.69 -51.89 24.78
C LYS A 152 7.39 -50.81 25.62
N SER A 153 8.63 -51.07 26.07
CA SER A 153 9.46 -50.12 26.81
C SER A 153 9.73 -48.87 25.97
N PHE A 154 10.17 -49.04 24.73
CA PHE A 154 10.40 -47.92 23.81
C PHE A 154 9.10 -47.15 23.48
N ARG A 155 7.99 -47.85 23.22
CA ARG A 155 6.68 -47.19 23.03
C ARG A 155 6.34 -46.30 24.24
N THR A 156 6.49 -46.78 25.45
CA THR A 156 6.25 -46.01 26.67
C THR A 156 7.17 -44.77 26.71
N MET A 157 8.44 -44.95 26.45
CA MET A 157 9.42 -43.87 26.41
C MET A 157 9.05 -42.80 25.38
N PHE A 158 8.62 -43.18 24.18
CA PHE A 158 8.20 -42.23 23.14
C PHE A 158 6.92 -41.49 23.49
N LEU A 159 5.96 -42.13 24.13
CA LEU A 159 4.74 -41.48 24.61
C LEU A 159 5.04 -40.54 25.79
N GLU A 160 5.97 -40.90 26.68
CA GLU A 160 6.45 -39.99 27.73
C GLU A 160 7.19 -38.79 27.15
N GLN A 161 8.01 -38.96 26.11
CA GLN A 161 8.66 -37.86 25.40
C GLN A 161 7.62 -36.92 24.78
N LEU A 162 6.58 -37.47 24.14
CA LEU A 162 5.47 -36.70 23.61
C LEU A 162 4.81 -35.83 24.69
N GLU A 163 4.47 -36.42 25.84
CA GLU A 163 3.85 -35.73 26.94
C GLU A 163 4.77 -34.69 27.56
N ASN A 164 6.07 -35.00 27.69
CA ASN A 164 7.06 -34.07 28.16
C ASN A 164 7.20 -32.87 27.21
N ASN A 165 7.28 -33.12 25.89
CA ASN A 165 7.33 -32.02 24.91
C ASN A 165 6.11 -31.10 25.01
N LEU A 166 4.91 -31.66 25.19
CA LEU A 166 3.71 -30.86 25.42
C LEU A 166 3.78 -30.09 26.75
N SER A 167 4.22 -30.71 27.83
CA SER A 167 4.23 -30.08 29.16
C SER A 167 5.25 -28.97 29.29
N THR A 168 6.42 -29.15 28.68
CA THR A 168 7.53 -28.18 28.69
C THR A 168 7.48 -27.20 27.52
N GLU A 169 6.59 -27.45 26.54
CA GLU A 169 6.52 -26.71 25.28
C GLU A 169 7.85 -26.68 24.52
N ASN A 170 8.67 -27.70 24.71
CA ASN A 170 9.88 -27.91 23.95
C ASN A 170 9.63 -28.91 22.81
N TYR A 171 9.72 -28.45 21.58
CA TYR A 171 9.44 -29.20 20.35
C TYR A 171 10.69 -29.45 19.50
N ASP A 172 11.89 -29.34 20.10
CA ASP A 172 13.17 -29.47 19.37
C ASP A 172 13.40 -30.88 18.85
N ASP A 173 12.88 -31.90 19.55
CA ASP A 173 12.97 -33.30 19.16
C ASP A 173 11.60 -33.95 19.10
N GLU A 174 11.14 -34.26 17.89
CA GLU A 174 9.90 -34.96 17.58
C GLU A 174 10.17 -36.34 16.91
N SER A 175 11.41 -36.86 17.05
CA SER A 175 11.82 -38.15 16.48
C SER A 175 10.96 -39.33 16.98
N PHE A 176 10.34 -39.19 18.14
CA PHE A 176 9.43 -40.19 18.70
C PHE A 176 8.29 -40.57 17.73
N LYS A 177 7.77 -39.62 16.92
CA LYS A 177 6.74 -39.90 15.92
C LYS A 177 7.21 -40.90 14.90
N TRP A 178 8.40 -40.66 14.35
CA TRP A 178 8.96 -41.53 13.31
C TRP A 178 9.41 -42.87 13.87
N ASN A 179 9.87 -42.92 15.10
CA ASN A 179 10.22 -44.14 15.80
C ASN A 179 8.98 -44.99 16.11
N LEU A 180 7.87 -44.35 16.52
CA LEU A 180 6.59 -45.06 16.69
C LEU A 180 6.08 -45.63 15.36
N LEU A 181 6.17 -44.91 14.24
CA LEU A 181 5.79 -45.42 12.92
C LEU A 181 6.66 -46.60 12.45
N ARG A 182 7.94 -46.63 12.80
CA ARG A 182 8.87 -47.72 12.49
C ARG A 182 8.65 -48.96 13.37
N THR A 183 7.92 -48.83 14.47
CA THR A 183 7.66 -49.94 15.39
C THR A 183 6.76 -50.96 14.72
N PRO A 184 7.09 -52.29 14.82
CA PRO A 184 6.32 -53.35 14.14
C PRO A 184 4.90 -53.45 14.68
N ALA A 185 3.91 -53.09 13.87
CA ALA A 185 2.49 -52.99 14.23
C ALA A 185 1.95 -54.31 14.83
N HIS A 186 2.33 -55.47 14.29
CA HIS A 186 1.85 -56.77 14.74
C HIS A 186 2.18 -57.14 16.20
N LEU A 187 3.08 -56.35 16.84
CA LEU A 187 3.37 -56.51 18.28
C LEU A 187 2.32 -55.84 19.17
N PHE A 188 1.47 -55.00 18.61
CA PHE A 188 0.47 -54.20 19.33
C PHE A 188 -0.97 -54.41 18.87
N GLY A 189 -1.18 -55.20 17.81
CA GLY A 189 -2.49 -55.49 17.24
C GLY A 189 -2.44 -55.68 15.74
N THR A 190 -3.51 -55.33 15.05
CA THR A 190 -3.52 -55.26 13.59
C THR A 190 -2.83 -53.98 13.14
N GLU A 191 -2.34 -53.97 11.92
CA GLU A 191 -1.71 -52.77 11.33
C GLU A 191 -2.66 -51.58 11.33
N GLN A 192 -3.93 -51.80 11.04
CA GLN A 192 -4.94 -50.75 11.03
C GLN A 192 -5.19 -50.16 12.43
N GLU A 193 -5.34 -51.04 13.45
CA GLU A 193 -5.53 -50.57 14.83
C GLU A 193 -4.36 -49.76 15.32
N TRP A 194 -3.12 -50.16 14.98
CA TRP A 194 -1.91 -49.44 15.34
C TRP A 194 -1.84 -48.07 14.66
N LEU A 195 -2.11 -48.00 13.36
CA LEU A 195 -2.12 -46.74 12.61
C LEU A 195 -3.22 -45.79 13.12
N ASP A 196 -4.40 -46.30 13.47
CA ASP A 196 -5.49 -45.47 14.01
C ASP A 196 -5.18 -44.95 15.42
N GLU A 197 -4.49 -45.75 16.25
CA GLU A 197 -3.96 -45.28 17.53
C GLU A 197 -2.94 -44.14 17.31
N LEU A 198 -1.96 -44.32 16.42
CA LEU A 198 -0.96 -43.32 16.13
C LEU A 198 -1.57 -42.04 15.56
N LYS A 199 -2.57 -42.15 14.66
CA LYS A 199 -3.31 -40.98 14.15
C LYS A 199 -3.91 -40.19 15.31
N THR A 200 -4.59 -40.86 16.24
CA THR A 200 -5.21 -40.19 17.40
C THR A 200 -4.19 -39.46 18.27
N VAL A 201 -3.07 -40.11 18.55
CA VAL A 201 -1.99 -39.58 19.40
C VAL A 201 -1.32 -38.40 18.72
N PHE A 202 -0.95 -38.53 17.43
CA PHE A 202 -0.28 -37.47 16.68
C PHE A 202 -1.21 -36.30 16.44
N GLN A 203 -2.46 -36.54 16.08
CA GLN A 203 -3.45 -35.47 15.93
C GLN A 203 -3.56 -34.63 17.20
N LYS A 204 -3.76 -35.25 18.36
CA LYS A 204 -3.85 -34.54 19.64
C LYS A 204 -2.60 -33.72 19.94
N TYR A 205 -1.43 -34.29 19.68
CA TYR A 205 -0.15 -33.62 19.90
C TYR A 205 -0.01 -32.40 18.99
N ASP A 206 -0.19 -32.58 17.68
CA ASP A 206 -0.01 -31.56 16.67
C ASP A 206 -1.00 -30.40 16.85
N GLU A 207 -2.29 -30.73 17.06
CA GLU A 207 -3.32 -29.73 17.31
C GLU A 207 -3.04 -28.92 18.58
N THR A 208 -2.55 -29.58 19.64
CA THR A 208 -2.17 -28.91 20.89
C THR A 208 -0.99 -27.98 20.68
N LYS A 209 0.05 -28.43 19.97
CA LYS A 209 1.23 -27.65 19.62
C LYS A 209 0.85 -26.41 18.83
N LEU A 210 0.11 -26.55 17.73
CA LEU A 210 -0.33 -25.44 16.88
C LEU A 210 -1.20 -24.45 17.66
N THR A 211 -2.13 -24.95 18.50
CA THR A 211 -2.98 -24.09 19.34
C THR A 211 -2.17 -23.25 20.32
N ARG A 212 -1.15 -23.85 20.96
CA ARG A 212 -0.28 -23.12 21.90
C ARG A 212 0.59 -22.07 21.20
N MET A 213 1.11 -22.39 20.02
CA MET A 213 1.86 -21.42 19.22
C MET A 213 0.98 -20.24 18.83
N MET A 214 -0.25 -20.50 18.39
CA MET A 214 -1.24 -19.46 18.09
C MET A 214 -1.56 -18.60 19.32
N ALA A 215 -1.78 -19.21 20.49
CA ALA A 215 -2.07 -18.50 21.73
C ALA A 215 -0.94 -17.56 22.19
N LYS A 216 0.29 -17.86 21.79
CA LYS A 216 1.47 -17.00 22.02
C LYS A 216 1.63 -15.89 20.96
N GLY A 217 0.74 -15.81 19.97
CA GLY A 217 0.84 -14.87 18.85
C GLY A 217 1.92 -15.23 17.83
N LEU A 218 2.40 -16.47 17.82
CA LEU A 218 3.44 -16.97 16.90
C LEU A 218 2.82 -17.48 15.60
N ILE A 219 2.14 -16.60 14.84
CA ILE A 219 1.30 -17.01 13.69
C ILE A 219 2.16 -17.57 12.56
N GLU A 220 3.14 -16.80 12.07
CA GLU A 220 4.03 -17.24 11.00
C GLU A 220 4.85 -18.48 11.39
N PRO A 221 5.47 -18.56 12.59
CA PRO A 221 6.11 -19.78 13.06
C PRO A 221 5.18 -20.98 13.13
N MET A 222 3.92 -20.80 13.53
CA MET A 222 2.90 -21.84 13.59
C MET A 222 2.59 -22.41 12.20
N LEU A 223 2.38 -21.54 11.20
CA LEU A 223 2.12 -21.94 9.82
C LEU A 223 3.33 -22.63 9.18
N ASN A 224 4.55 -22.12 9.44
CA ASN A 224 5.79 -22.75 8.99
C ASN A 224 5.95 -24.13 9.61
N ASN A 225 5.63 -24.28 10.90
CA ASN A 225 5.67 -25.57 11.58
C ASN A 225 4.64 -26.55 11.01
N ALA A 226 3.41 -26.08 10.74
CA ALA A 226 2.41 -26.87 10.06
C ALA A 226 2.88 -27.37 8.69
N SER A 227 3.53 -26.50 7.91
CA SER A 227 4.12 -26.89 6.61
C SER A 227 5.21 -27.96 6.76
N SER A 228 6.11 -27.80 7.75
CA SER A 228 7.16 -28.79 8.04
C SER A 228 6.57 -30.13 8.45
N MET A 229 5.58 -30.14 9.34
CA MET A 229 4.89 -31.36 9.76
C MET A 229 4.23 -32.07 8.57
N LEU A 230 3.53 -31.35 7.69
CA LEU A 230 2.95 -31.94 6.47
C LEU A 230 4.01 -32.58 5.58
N ALA A 231 5.15 -31.93 5.39
CA ALA A 231 6.26 -32.45 4.61
C ALA A 231 6.87 -33.71 5.24
N GLU A 232 7.06 -33.72 6.56
CA GLU A 232 7.61 -34.86 7.30
C GLU A 232 6.66 -36.06 7.30
N TYR A 233 5.36 -35.86 7.54
CA TYR A 233 4.37 -36.92 7.44
C TYR A 233 4.31 -37.50 6.03
N LYS A 234 4.33 -36.67 5.01
CA LYS A 234 4.39 -37.10 3.61
C LYS A 234 5.65 -37.92 3.30
N ALA A 235 6.81 -37.49 3.83
CA ALA A 235 8.05 -38.23 3.66
C ALA A 235 8.02 -39.61 4.32
N ASN A 236 7.24 -39.77 5.41
CA ASN A 236 7.02 -41.03 6.13
C ASN A 236 5.76 -41.79 5.66
N HIS A 237 5.18 -41.40 4.51
CA HIS A 237 3.99 -42.05 3.93
C HIS A 237 2.78 -42.11 4.88
N PHE A 238 2.64 -41.10 5.74
CA PHE A 238 1.57 -41.03 6.73
C PHE A 238 0.64 -39.87 6.45
N GLU A 239 -0.66 -40.07 6.40
CA GLU A 239 -1.65 -39.06 6.13
C GLU A 239 -1.98 -38.25 7.39
N SER A 240 -1.93 -36.90 7.30
CA SER A 240 -2.17 -35.99 8.42
C SER A 240 -3.14 -34.85 8.07
N PRO A 241 -4.41 -35.20 7.69
CA PRO A 241 -5.38 -34.18 7.27
C PRO A 241 -5.75 -33.17 8.37
N TRP A 242 -5.56 -33.55 9.64
CA TRP A 242 -5.86 -32.68 10.79
C TRP A 242 -5.01 -31.42 10.84
N ILE A 243 -3.80 -31.43 10.27
CA ILE A 243 -2.91 -30.26 10.29
C ILE A 243 -3.54 -29.11 9.47
N ASN A 244 -3.98 -29.41 8.25
CA ASN A 244 -4.67 -28.41 7.42
C ASN A 244 -5.98 -27.96 8.07
N ALA A 245 -6.76 -28.88 8.60
CA ALA A 245 -8.02 -28.58 9.29
C ALA A 245 -7.79 -27.68 10.51
N LYS A 246 -6.73 -27.96 11.30
CA LYS A 246 -6.39 -27.16 12.47
C LYS A 246 -5.85 -25.80 12.10
N ALA A 247 -5.03 -25.69 11.06
CA ALA A 247 -4.56 -24.42 10.54
C ALA A 247 -5.74 -23.56 10.05
N ASP A 248 -6.68 -24.15 9.32
CA ASP A 248 -7.91 -23.47 8.91
C ASP A 248 -8.70 -22.94 10.11
N ASP A 249 -9.00 -23.76 11.11
CA ASP A 249 -9.76 -23.42 12.31
C ASP A 249 -9.13 -22.22 13.07
N LEU A 250 -7.81 -22.30 13.30
CA LEU A 250 -7.07 -21.25 14.00
C LEU A 250 -7.03 -19.95 13.20
N MET A 251 -6.78 -20.03 11.90
CA MET A 251 -6.70 -18.85 11.05
C MET A 251 -8.07 -18.25 10.75
N GLU A 252 -9.12 -19.05 10.61
CA GLU A 252 -10.48 -18.55 10.47
C GLU A 252 -10.88 -17.70 11.69
N THR A 253 -10.60 -18.21 12.89
CA THR A 253 -10.88 -17.49 14.14
C THR A 253 -10.10 -16.19 14.20
N LEU A 254 -8.80 -16.22 13.90
CA LEU A 254 -7.94 -15.03 13.91
C LEU A 254 -8.41 -13.96 12.91
N LEU A 255 -8.63 -14.37 11.66
CA LEU A 255 -9.05 -13.45 10.60
C LEU A 255 -10.44 -12.85 10.86
N LYS A 256 -11.36 -13.60 11.45
CA LYS A 256 -12.65 -13.04 11.88
C LYS A 256 -12.48 -12.00 12.99
N ASN A 257 -11.63 -12.27 13.98
CA ASN A 257 -11.37 -11.33 15.06
C ASN A 257 -10.72 -10.04 14.55
N ASP A 258 -9.75 -10.14 13.63
CA ASP A 258 -9.13 -8.98 12.99
C ASP A 258 -10.16 -8.15 12.22
N TRP A 259 -11.03 -8.82 11.48
CA TRP A 259 -12.10 -8.19 10.71
C TRP A 259 -13.13 -7.49 11.61
N ASP A 260 -13.63 -8.17 12.63
CA ASP A 260 -14.65 -7.67 13.54
C ASP A 260 -14.12 -6.52 14.44
N SER A 261 -12.81 -6.40 14.56
CA SER A 261 -12.12 -5.33 15.29
C SER A 261 -11.66 -4.18 14.37
N ASP A 262 -12.02 -4.19 13.09
CA ASP A 262 -11.57 -3.24 12.06
C ASP A 262 -10.02 -3.14 11.94
N ASN A 263 -9.30 -4.17 12.41
CA ASN A 263 -7.84 -4.21 12.32
C ASN A 263 -7.38 -4.73 10.95
N TYR A 264 -7.64 -3.94 9.91
CA TYR A 264 -7.39 -4.35 8.53
C TYR A 264 -5.90 -4.57 8.21
N ALA A 265 -5.00 -3.90 8.92
CA ALA A 265 -3.56 -4.10 8.76
C ALA A 265 -3.12 -5.50 9.24
N ALA A 266 -3.62 -5.94 10.40
CA ALA A 266 -3.39 -7.30 10.91
C ALA A 266 -4.09 -8.33 10.02
N PHE A 267 -5.35 -8.08 9.62
CA PHE A 267 -6.08 -8.94 8.70
C PHE A 267 -5.31 -9.19 7.40
N ALA A 268 -4.77 -8.13 6.79
CA ALA A 268 -3.99 -8.21 5.56
C ALA A 268 -2.69 -9.02 5.77
N LEU A 269 -1.96 -8.77 6.85
CA LEU A 269 -0.74 -9.48 7.20
C LEU A 269 -1.01 -10.98 7.41
N HIS A 270 -1.97 -11.31 8.27
CA HIS A 270 -2.30 -12.70 8.59
C HIS A 270 -2.87 -13.44 7.38
N SER A 271 -3.67 -12.76 6.54
CA SER A 271 -4.15 -13.30 5.27
C SER A 271 -3.01 -13.64 4.32
N ARG A 272 -1.96 -12.81 4.23
CA ARG A 272 -0.76 -13.09 3.43
C ARG A 272 0.01 -14.30 3.95
N GLN A 273 0.23 -14.35 5.27
CA GLN A 273 0.93 -15.46 5.91
C GLN A 273 0.20 -16.77 5.65
N PHE A 274 -1.13 -16.78 5.80
CA PHE A 274 -1.94 -17.93 5.51
C PHE A 274 -1.96 -18.30 4.01
N ALA A 275 -2.01 -17.33 3.12
CA ALA A 275 -1.94 -17.57 1.68
C ALA A 275 -0.61 -18.24 1.27
N THR A 276 0.49 -17.88 1.93
CA THR A 276 1.80 -18.51 1.72
C THR A 276 1.78 -19.98 2.14
N PHE A 277 1.24 -20.28 3.32
CA PHE A 277 1.04 -21.65 3.79
C PHE A 277 0.15 -22.47 2.83
N ALA A 278 -1.01 -21.92 2.50
CA ALA A 278 -2.00 -22.61 1.68
C ALA A 278 -1.50 -22.90 0.25
N SER A 279 -0.66 -22.04 -0.31
CA SER A 279 -0.08 -22.22 -1.65
C SER A 279 0.80 -23.45 -1.77
N SER A 280 1.38 -23.93 -0.69
CA SER A 280 2.32 -25.05 -0.66
C SER A 280 1.65 -26.44 -0.55
N GLY A 281 0.36 -26.50 -0.21
CA GLY A 281 -0.31 -27.80 -0.02
C GLY A 281 -1.80 -27.78 0.31
N HIS A 282 -2.43 -26.58 0.39
CA HIS A 282 -3.84 -26.43 0.79
C HIS A 282 -4.61 -25.36 -0.02
N PRO A 283 -4.51 -25.37 -1.37
CA PRO A 283 -5.06 -24.31 -2.21
C PRO A 283 -6.59 -24.19 -2.17
N ASP A 284 -7.29 -25.26 -1.81
CA ASP A 284 -8.76 -25.32 -1.77
C ASP A 284 -9.36 -24.89 -0.42
N SER A 285 -8.56 -24.30 0.47
CA SER A 285 -9.02 -23.80 1.76
C SER A 285 -10.14 -22.76 1.60
N LYS A 286 -11.23 -22.95 2.35
CA LYS A 286 -12.32 -21.98 2.44
C LYS A 286 -11.87 -20.70 3.15
N VAL A 287 -10.95 -20.80 4.10
CA VAL A 287 -10.37 -19.66 4.81
C VAL A 287 -9.56 -18.79 3.87
N LEU A 288 -8.78 -19.42 2.97
CA LEU A 288 -8.07 -18.67 1.92
C LEU A 288 -9.04 -17.92 1.00
N SER A 289 -10.13 -18.56 0.61
CA SER A 289 -11.18 -17.94 -0.22
C SER A 289 -11.87 -16.79 0.50
N TYR A 290 -12.17 -16.95 1.79
CA TYR A 290 -12.71 -15.90 2.65
C TYR A 290 -11.74 -14.70 2.73
N ALA A 291 -10.47 -14.95 3.04
CA ALA A 291 -9.44 -13.90 3.13
C ALA A 291 -9.34 -13.08 1.83
N LYS A 292 -9.24 -13.76 0.68
CA LYS A 292 -9.20 -13.10 -0.64
C LYS A 292 -10.43 -12.24 -0.90
N SER A 293 -11.62 -12.78 -0.64
CA SER A 293 -12.88 -12.05 -0.84
C SER A 293 -12.96 -10.77 0.01
N ARG A 294 -12.47 -10.82 1.25
CA ARG A 294 -12.42 -9.67 2.16
C ARG A 294 -11.37 -8.64 1.76
N ILE A 295 -10.21 -9.08 1.31
CA ILE A 295 -9.19 -8.16 0.73
C ILE A 295 -9.76 -7.43 -0.49
N ASP A 296 -10.43 -8.14 -1.40
CA ASP A 296 -11.08 -7.53 -2.56
C ASP A 296 -12.18 -6.54 -2.16
N GLU A 297 -12.92 -6.81 -1.08
CA GLU A 297 -13.91 -5.91 -0.51
C GLU A 297 -13.25 -4.62 0.01
N LEU A 298 -12.15 -4.72 0.75
CA LEU A 298 -11.42 -3.57 1.27
C LEU A 298 -10.81 -2.74 0.14
N MET A 299 -10.26 -3.36 -0.90
CA MET A 299 -9.76 -2.64 -2.09
C MET A 299 -10.89 -1.82 -2.77
N ARG A 300 -12.07 -2.43 -2.92
CA ARG A 300 -13.24 -1.70 -3.45
C ARG A 300 -13.71 -0.59 -2.52
N ASN A 301 -13.61 -0.77 -1.21
CA ASN A 301 -13.96 0.27 -0.23
C ASN A 301 -13.00 1.45 -0.32
N ALA A 302 -11.68 1.20 -0.38
CA ALA A 302 -10.68 2.24 -0.56
C ALA A 302 -10.92 3.05 -1.85
N ALA A 303 -11.20 2.38 -2.97
CA ALA A 303 -11.54 3.06 -4.23
C ALA A 303 -12.82 3.92 -4.10
N ARG A 304 -13.82 3.45 -3.33
CA ARG A 304 -15.03 4.25 -3.04
C ARG A 304 -14.76 5.46 -2.15
N TYR A 305 -13.83 5.38 -1.21
CA TYR A 305 -13.38 6.53 -0.43
C TYR A 305 -12.76 7.60 -1.33
N VAL A 306 -11.88 7.22 -2.28
CA VAL A 306 -11.31 8.15 -3.26
C VAL A 306 -12.41 8.87 -4.04
N THR A 307 -13.42 8.15 -4.55
CA THR A 307 -14.52 8.76 -5.33
C THR A 307 -15.41 9.70 -4.51
N ARG A 308 -15.44 9.55 -3.19
CA ARG A 308 -16.20 10.41 -2.27
C ARG A 308 -15.38 11.58 -1.72
N GLY A 309 -14.10 11.67 -2.05
CA GLY A 309 -13.20 12.70 -1.52
C GLY A 309 -12.62 12.38 -0.13
N ASN A 310 -12.84 11.19 0.39
CA ASN A 310 -12.29 10.72 1.67
C ASN A 310 -10.89 10.14 1.42
N TYR A 311 -9.96 11.01 1.02
CA TYR A 311 -8.64 10.59 0.52
C TYR A 311 -7.76 9.99 1.62
N GLN A 312 -7.81 10.56 2.84
CA GLN A 312 -7.01 10.06 3.96
C GLN A 312 -7.42 8.64 4.34
N GLU A 313 -8.73 8.39 4.48
CA GLU A 313 -9.27 7.07 4.80
C GLU A 313 -8.94 6.04 3.70
N ALA A 314 -8.91 6.47 2.44
CA ALA A 314 -8.48 5.61 1.34
C ALA A 314 -7.00 5.24 1.45
N ILE A 315 -6.12 6.22 1.72
CA ILE A 315 -4.68 6.02 1.89
C ILE A 315 -4.40 5.10 3.09
N ASP A 316 -5.07 5.32 4.21
CA ASP A 316 -4.92 4.50 5.42
C ASP A 316 -5.31 3.04 5.15
N LEU A 317 -6.39 2.83 4.38
CA LEU A 317 -6.84 1.50 4.01
C LEU A 317 -5.89 0.84 2.99
N TYR A 318 -5.40 1.56 1.99
CA TYR A 318 -4.37 1.05 1.07
C TYR A 318 -3.07 0.72 1.78
N ASN A 319 -2.63 1.54 2.75
CA ASN A 319 -1.47 1.26 3.58
C ASN A 319 -1.65 -0.04 4.39
N ALA A 320 -2.82 -0.25 4.97
CA ALA A 320 -3.14 -1.49 5.67
C ALA A 320 -3.08 -2.70 4.74
N LEU A 321 -3.62 -2.58 3.52
CA LEU A 321 -3.62 -3.62 2.49
C LEU A 321 -2.23 -3.88 1.88
N GLY A 322 -1.30 -2.94 2.01
CA GLY A 322 0.11 -3.08 1.64
C GLY A 322 0.80 -4.27 2.32
N ASN A 323 0.27 -4.74 3.44
CA ASN A 323 0.73 -5.95 4.12
C ASN A 323 0.36 -7.24 3.35
N TYR A 324 -0.64 -7.21 2.48
CA TYR A 324 -1.07 -8.35 1.67
C TYR A 324 -0.52 -8.29 0.25
N GLN A 325 -0.65 -7.13 -0.42
CA GLN A 325 -0.23 -6.87 -1.80
C GLN A 325 0.34 -5.47 -1.95
N ASP A 326 1.09 -5.20 -3.02
CA ASP A 326 1.62 -3.86 -3.28
C ASP A 326 0.48 -2.91 -3.69
N THR A 327 0.32 -1.81 -2.94
CA THR A 327 -0.71 -0.77 -3.12
C THR A 327 -0.12 0.62 -3.33
N LYS A 328 1.18 0.71 -3.67
CA LYS A 328 1.88 2.00 -3.82
C LYS A 328 1.30 2.85 -4.94
N GLU A 329 0.90 2.22 -6.04
CA GLU A 329 0.32 2.94 -7.17
C GLU A 329 -1.06 3.50 -6.83
N GLU A 330 -1.88 2.75 -6.09
CA GLU A 330 -3.18 3.22 -5.61
C GLU A 330 -3.04 4.38 -4.62
N ILE A 331 -2.06 4.32 -3.71
CA ILE A 331 -1.74 5.41 -2.78
C ILE A 331 -1.31 6.65 -3.57
N ARG A 332 -0.36 6.51 -4.50
CA ARG A 332 0.12 7.61 -5.34
C ARG A 332 -1.01 8.25 -6.16
N ALA A 333 -1.86 7.41 -6.78
CA ALA A 333 -3.02 7.90 -7.52
C ALA A 333 -4.01 8.65 -6.62
N THR A 334 -4.19 8.18 -5.38
CA THR A 334 -5.05 8.82 -4.39
C THR A 334 -4.48 10.16 -3.93
N GLU A 335 -3.18 10.25 -3.63
CA GLU A 335 -2.49 11.50 -3.27
C GLU A 335 -2.57 12.52 -4.40
N LEU A 336 -2.41 12.08 -5.64
CA LEU A 336 -2.58 12.92 -6.82
C LEU A 336 -4.01 13.43 -6.94
N ALA A 337 -5.01 12.56 -6.79
CA ALA A 337 -6.42 12.94 -6.82
C ALA A 337 -6.76 13.94 -5.71
N TRP A 338 -6.20 13.75 -4.52
CA TRP A 338 -6.35 14.69 -3.41
C TRP A 338 -5.72 16.04 -3.70
N THR A 339 -4.50 16.05 -4.24
CA THR A 339 -3.83 17.30 -4.63
C THR A 339 -4.59 18.05 -5.73
N ILE A 340 -5.22 17.33 -6.67
CA ILE A 340 -6.09 17.95 -7.68
C ILE A 340 -7.37 18.54 -7.05
N ALA A 341 -7.92 17.90 -6.06
CA ALA A 341 -9.12 18.38 -5.36
C ALA A 341 -8.80 19.56 -4.42
N GLU A 342 -7.64 19.52 -3.78
CA GLU A 342 -7.16 20.53 -2.82
C GLU A 342 -5.78 21.06 -3.24
N PRO A 343 -5.72 22.00 -4.19
CA PRO A 343 -4.46 22.49 -4.74
C PRO A 343 -3.48 23.08 -3.70
N VAL A 344 -3.97 23.53 -2.55
CA VAL A 344 -3.14 24.02 -1.44
C VAL A 344 -2.13 23.00 -0.94
N ARG A 345 -2.37 21.72 -1.17
CA ARG A 345 -1.46 20.61 -0.83
C ARG A 345 -0.14 20.63 -1.64
N LEU A 346 -0.07 21.42 -2.72
CA LEU A 346 1.19 21.68 -3.42
C LEU A 346 2.17 22.49 -2.59
N LEU A 347 1.67 23.32 -1.66
CA LEU A 347 2.49 24.19 -0.85
C LEU A 347 3.07 23.43 0.37
N PRO A 348 4.23 23.87 0.90
CA PRO A 348 4.82 23.25 2.08
C PRO A 348 3.87 23.29 3.28
N ALA A 349 3.89 22.25 4.11
CA ALA A 349 3.19 22.28 5.38
C ALA A 349 3.76 23.40 6.27
N LEU A 350 2.89 24.21 6.89
CA LEU A 350 3.31 25.26 7.83
C LEU A 350 3.77 24.64 9.15
N THR A 351 4.92 25.10 9.66
CA THR A 351 5.63 24.49 10.81
C THR A 351 4.85 24.52 12.13
N ASP A 352 3.89 25.43 12.27
CA ASP A 352 3.16 25.64 13.54
C ASP A 352 1.69 25.16 13.46
N GLY A 353 1.37 24.28 12.52
CA GLY A 353 -0.01 23.82 12.33
C GLY A 353 -0.97 24.91 11.83
N GLY A 354 -0.43 26.02 11.34
CA GLY A 354 -1.18 27.11 10.71
C GLY A 354 -1.80 26.66 9.38
N SER A 355 -2.70 27.48 8.87
CA SER A 355 -3.28 27.31 7.53
C SER A 355 -2.93 28.50 6.66
N TYR A 356 -2.79 28.26 5.35
CA TYR A 356 -2.70 29.32 4.38
C TYR A 356 -4.00 30.12 4.37
N SER A 357 -3.88 31.45 4.34
CA SER A 357 -5.02 32.35 4.18
C SER A 357 -5.21 32.68 2.69
N HIS A 358 -6.44 33.00 2.30
CA HIS A 358 -6.74 33.55 0.98
C HIS A 358 -6.15 32.69 -0.16
N VAL A 359 -6.69 31.49 -0.36
CA VAL A 359 -6.23 30.53 -1.37
C VAL A 359 -6.99 30.73 -2.67
N ALA A 360 -6.28 30.81 -3.80
CA ALA A 360 -6.83 30.78 -5.15
C ALA A 360 -6.10 29.72 -5.97
N GLY A 361 -6.81 28.76 -6.55
CA GLY A 361 -6.17 27.68 -7.29
C GLY A 361 -7.08 27.06 -8.35
N GLY A 362 -6.54 26.15 -9.12
CA GLY A 362 -7.27 25.47 -10.16
C GLY A 362 -6.45 24.39 -10.86
N ARG A 363 -6.93 23.97 -12.02
CA ARG A 363 -6.35 22.89 -12.81
C ARG A 363 -6.34 23.23 -14.31
N ASP A 364 -5.49 22.53 -15.03
CA ASP A 364 -5.42 22.51 -16.51
C ASP A 364 -5.26 23.90 -17.14
N LYS A 365 -4.52 24.81 -16.47
CA LYS A 365 -4.16 26.14 -16.99
C LYS A 365 -2.69 26.45 -16.70
N PHE A 366 -2.16 27.47 -17.38
CA PHE A 366 -0.81 28.01 -17.20
C PHE A 366 0.31 26.95 -17.35
N GLY A 367 0.09 25.92 -18.19
CA GLY A 367 1.02 24.81 -18.36
C GLY A 367 1.09 23.86 -17.14
N ALA A 368 0.16 23.99 -16.20
CA ALA A 368 0.10 23.18 -14.98
C ALA A 368 -1.13 22.27 -14.97
N LYS A 369 -0.95 21.04 -14.50
CA LYS A 369 -2.04 20.12 -14.16
C LYS A 369 -2.85 20.61 -12.96
N VAL A 370 -2.13 21.15 -11.97
CA VAL A 370 -2.69 21.78 -10.77
C VAL A 370 -1.85 23.00 -10.42
N TYR A 371 -2.50 24.07 -9.98
CA TYR A 371 -1.83 25.27 -9.53
C TYR A 371 -2.57 25.93 -8.36
N VAL A 372 -1.83 26.69 -7.55
CA VAL A 372 -2.36 27.41 -6.39
C VAL A 372 -1.54 28.67 -6.10
N ALA A 373 -2.25 29.74 -5.73
CA ALA A 373 -1.70 30.90 -5.07
C ALA A 373 -2.26 30.98 -3.66
N ALA A 374 -1.44 31.31 -2.68
CA ALA A 374 -1.88 31.47 -1.30
C ALA A 374 -0.99 32.48 -0.56
N ILE A 375 -1.52 33.00 0.53
CA ILE A 375 -0.80 33.86 1.45
C ILE A 375 -0.44 33.10 2.72
N ASP A 376 0.82 33.13 3.12
CA ASP A 376 1.29 32.54 4.36
C ASP A 376 1.01 33.47 5.57
N PRO A 377 1.19 33.02 6.82
CA PRO A 377 1.00 33.84 8.02
C PRO A 377 1.90 35.10 8.12
N ASN A 378 2.97 35.16 7.32
CA ASN A 378 3.87 36.31 7.24
C ASN A 378 3.55 37.28 6.08
N ASN A 379 2.36 37.14 5.48
CA ASN A 379 1.93 37.84 4.25
C ASN A 379 2.84 37.60 3.03
N GLN A 380 3.53 36.45 3.00
CA GLN A 380 4.27 36.04 1.82
C GLN A 380 3.32 35.44 0.79
N LEU A 381 3.36 35.93 -0.43
CA LEU A 381 2.64 35.34 -1.55
C LEU A 381 3.42 34.13 -2.05
N LEU A 382 2.77 32.96 -2.04
CA LEU A 382 3.29 31.73 -2.61
C LEU A 382 2.50 31.33 -3.86
N TRP A 383 3.22 30.80 -4.82
CA TRP A 383 2.68 30.14 -5.99
C TRP A 383 3.23 28.74 -6.09
N GLY A 384 2.35 27.73 -6.14
CA GLY A 384 2.69 26.33 -6.38
C GLY A 384 2.08 25.85 -7.68
N ARG A 385 2.84 25.10 -8.48
CA ARG A 385 2.30 24.40 -9.66
C ARG A 385 2.88 22.99 -9.79
N MET A 386 2.08 22.08 -10.31
CA MET A 386 2.48 20.73 -10.70
C MET A 386 2.24 20.58 -12.20
N ASN A 387 3.28 20.20 -12.95
CA ASN A 387 3.18 19.98 -14.39
C ASN A 387 2.60 18.59 -14.73
N ALA A 388 2.56 18.25 -16.03
CA ALA A 388 2.05 16.96 -16.49
C ALA A 388 2.92 15.76 -16.03
N GLU A 389 4.20 15.96 -15.84
CA GLU A 389 5.17 14.99 -15.34
C GLU A 389 5.18 14.90 -13.80
N GLU A 390 4.22 15.56 -13.13
CA GLU A 390 4.07 15.59 -11.66
C GLU A 390 5.24 16.27 -10.92
N SER A 391 6.08 17.03 -11.65
CA SER A 391 7.09 17.88 -11.03
C SER A 391 6.44 19.10 -10.41
N ILE A 392 6.78 19.37 -9.15
CA ILE A 392 6.24 20.50 -8.38
C ILE A 392 7.26 21.63 -8.39
N GLN A 393 6.79 22.86 -8.72
CA GLN A 393 7.54 24.08 -8.58
C GLN A 393 6.81 25.01 -7.61
N ILE A 394 7.56 25.63 -6.70
CA ILE A 394 7.05 26.61 -5.74
C ILE A 394 7.87 27.88 -5.89
N LEU A 395 7.17 29.01 -6.02
CA LEU A 395 7.74 30.36 -6.05
C LEU A 395 7.17 31.17 -4.90
N SER A 396 7.90 32.14 -4.43
CA SER A 396 7.47 33.07 -3.37
C SER A 396 7.84 34.50 -3.66
N SER A 397 7.04 35.45 -3.17
CA SER A 397 7.32 36.89 -3.21
C SER A 397 7.10 37.48 -1.82
N HIS A 398 7.97 38.42 -1.45
CA HIS A 398 7.90 39.16 -0.18
C HIS A 398 7.42 40.60 -0.37
N ASP A 399 6.76 40.90 -1.48
CA ASP A 399 6.38 42.24 -1.89
C ASP A 399 5.15 42.78 -1.14
N LEU A 400 4.44 41.92 -0.42
CA LEU A 400 3.33 42.31 0.44
C LEU A 400 3.87 42.69 1.82
N THR A 401 3.37 43.85 2.35
CA THR A 401 3.83 44.34 3.65
C THR A 401 3.34 43.42 4.77
N PRO A 402 4.19 42.93 5.69
CA PRO A 402 3.81 41.96 6.72
C PRO A 402 2.68 42.37 7.66
N GLN A 403 2.39 43.68 7.75
CA GLN A 403 1.39 44.28 8.65
C GLN A 403 0.05 44.56 7.98
N GLN A 404 -0.06 44.40 6.66
CA GLN A 404 -1.31 44.65 5.94
C GLN A 404 -2.29 43.50 6.08
N GLN A 405 -3.53 43.84 6.43
CA GLN A 405 -4.59 42.85 6.43
C GLN A 405 -5.03 42.55 4.99
N ILE A 406 -4.81 41.32 4.52
CA ILE A 406 -5.24 40.89 3.20
C ILE A 406 -6.74 40.62 3.27
N ARG A 407 -7.50 41.08 2.25
CA ARG A 407 -8.94 40.90 2.12
C ARG A 407 -9.28 39.78 1.16
N SER A 408 -8.59 39.74 0.02
CA SER A 408 -8.83 38.75 -1.01
C SER A 408 -7.61 38.45 -1.86
N ILE A 409 -7.60 37.25 -2.50
CA ILE A 409 -6.66 36.88 -3.54
C ILE A 409 -7.41 36.26 -4.70
N ALA A 410 -7.05 36.61 -5.92
CA ALA A 410 -7.63 36.03 -7.13
C ALA A 410 -6.58 35.94 -8.24
N ILE A 411 -6.77 34.98 -9.14
CA ILE A 411 -6.02 34.88 -10.38
C ILE A 411 -6.88 35.52 -11.46
N ASP A 412 -6.47 36.71 -11.94
CA ASP A 412 -7.30 37.46 -12.86
C ASP A 412 -7.15 36.94 -14.30
N PRO A 413 -8.25 36.56 -14.99
CA PRO A 413 -8.18 36.05 -16.34
C PRO A 413 -7.86 37.09 -17.41
N ASN A 414 -8.16 38.40 -17.17
CA ASN A 414 -7.95 39.46 -18.14
C ASN A 414 -6.49 39.94 -18.14
N LEU A 415 -5.81 39.81 -17.00
CA LEU A 415 -4.39 40.14 -16.87
C LEU A 415 -3.47 38.97 -17.20
N SER A 416 -3.96 37.72 -17.02
CA SER A 416 -3.17 36.52 -17.21
C SER A 416 -3.03 36.16 -18.68
N THR A 417 -1.85 35.61 -19.03
CA THR A 417 -1.63 34.96 -20.33
C THR A 417 -1.82 33.42 -20.20
N SER A 418 -1.69 32.70 -21.31
CA SER A 418 -1.76 31.24 -21.29
C SER A 418 -0.65 30.58 -20.46
N SER A 419 0.47 31.27 -20.22
CA SER A 419 1.64 30.75 -19.51
C SER A 419 1.91 31.46 -18.18
N ASN A 420 1.57 32.75 -18.09
CA ASN A 420 1.89 33.59 -16.94
C ASN A 420 0.60 34.04 -16.25
N PRO A 421 0.22 33.41 -15.14
CA PRO A 421 -0.90 33.89 -14.33
C PRO A 421 -0.54 35.22 -13.65
N VAL A 422 -1.54 36.08 -13.51
CA VAL A 422 -1.44 37.29 -12.71
C VAL A 422 -2.33 37.15 -11.48
N ILE A 423 -1.71 37.25 -10.32
CA ILE A 423 -2.34 37.16 -9.02
C ILE A 423 -2.63 38.58 -8.53
N VAL A 424 -3.90 38.87 -8.27
CA VAL A 424 -4.35 40.14 -7.71
C VAL A 424 -4.68 39.94 -6.24
N VAL A 425 -4.04 40.73 -5.40
CA VAL A 425 -4.25 40.74 -3.95
C VAL A 425 -4.92 42.07 -3.60
N GLU A 426 -6.05 42.01 -2.89
CA GLU A 426 -6.68 43.15 -2.26
C GLU A 426 -6.34 43.19 -0.77
N ALA A 427 -5.80 44.30 -0.32
CA ALA A 427 -5.38 44.50 1.07
C ALA A 427 -5.97 45.81 1.63
N GLU A 428 -5.91 45.99 2.94
CA GLU A 428 -6.24 47.28 3.55
C GLU A 428 -5.27 48.34 3.11
N SER A 429 -5.77 49.57 2.95
CA SER A 429 -5.01 50.78 2.64
C SER A 429 -5.18 51.81 3.75
N GLU A 430 -4.14 52.57 4.05
CA GLU A 430 -4.22 53.67 5.00
C GLU A 430 -4.81 54.94 4.36
N GLU A 431 -4.78 55.03 3.03
CA GLU A 431 -5.14 56.25 2.31
C GLU A 431 -6.46 56.16 1.53
N ARG A 432 -6.85 54.92 1.17
CA ARG A 432 -8.07 54.62 0.37
C ARG A 432 -8.80 53.40 0.91
N ASN A 433 -9.89 53.03 0.27
CA ASN A 433 -10.67 51.84 0.67
C ASN A 433 -9.86 50.55 0.60
N ALA A 434 -8.95 50.42 -0.40
CA ALA A 434 -8.14 49.21 -0.58
C ALA A 434 -6.82 49.54 -1.31
N ARG A 435 -5.85 48.66 -1.09
CA ARG A 435 -4.63 48.54 -1.90
C ARG A 435 -4.75 47.30 -2.78
N TYR A 436 -4.55 47.48 -4.06
CA TYR A 436 -4.58 46.45 -5.08
C TYR A 436 -3.16 46.18 -5.57
N VAL A 437 -2.65 44.96 -5.31
CA VAL A 437 -1.32 44.55 -5.77
C VAL A 437 -1.50 43.41 -6.76
N ALA A 438 -1.01 43.58 -7.99
CA ALA A 438 -1.00 42.51 -8.99
C ALA A 438 0.44 42.04 -9.22
N SER A 439 0.60 40.73 -9.19
CA SER A 439 1.89 40.06 -9.38
C SER A 439 1.80 39.04 -10.51
N GLU A 440 2.65 39.16 -11.51
CA GLU A 440 2.77 38.21 -12.61
C GLU A 440 3.73 37.10 -12.21
N VAL A 441 3.28 35.85 -12.34
CA VAL A 441 4.12 34.69 -12.15
C VAL A 441 4.81 34.38 -13.47
N ARG A 442 6.13 34.37 -13.45
CA ARG A 442 7.01 34.00 -14.56
C ARG A 442 7.65 32.63 -14.27
N GLU A 443 8.47 32.14 -15.17
CA GLU A 443 9.07 30.82 -15.07
C GLU A 443 9.75 30.57 -13.70
N ASN A 444 10.55 31.55 -13.21
CA ASN A 444 11.36 31.40 -12.00
C ASN A 444 11.18 32.56 -10.99
N SER A 445 10.19 33.42 -11.16
CA SER A 445 9.99 34.58 -10.29
C SER A 445 8.54 35.02 -10.27
N ILE A 446 8.18 35.76 -9.23
CA ILE A 446 6.94 36.52 -9.12
C ILE A 446 7.35 38.00 -9.19
N THR A 447 6.73 38.77 -10.09
CA THR A 447 7.07 40.18 -10.34
C THR A 447 5.83 41.04 -10.19
N ILE A 448 5.91 42.15 -9.42
CA ILE A 448 4.80 43.10 -9.28
C ILE A 448 4.58 43.81 -10.61
N LEU A 449 3.33 43.85 -11.08
CA LEU A 449 2.88 44.63 -12.22
C LEU A 449 2.39 46.02 -11.79
N TYR A 450 1.66 46.09 -10.68
CA TYR A 450 1.20 47.34 -10.08
C TYR A 450 0.91 47.18 -8.59
N SER A 451 0.96 48.32 -7.89
CA SER A 451 0.45 48.49 -6.53
C SER A 451 -0.28 49.82 -6.48
N ILE A 452 -1.60 49.81 -6.39
CA ILE A 452 -2.47 50.99 -6.48
C ILE A 452 -3.38 51.03 -5.25
N ASP A 453 -3.33 52.13 -4.51
CA ASP A 453 -4.29 52.47 -3.48
C ASP A 453 -5.44 53.24 -4.12
N ALA A 454 -6.67 52.71 -4.03
CA ALA A 454 -7.86 53.33 -4.66
C ALA A 454 -9.13 52.95 -3.87
N ASP A 455 -10.21 53.70 -4.13
CA ASP A 455 -11.51 53.38 -3.54
C ASP A 455 -12.13 52.15 -4.19
N SER A 456 -11.86 51.88 -5.47
CA SER A 456 -12.15 50.63 -6.16
C SER A 456 -11.27 50.50 -7.40
N LEU A 457 -11.01 49.24 -7.80
CA LEU A 457 -10.28 48.92 -9.03
C LEU A 457 -11.12 47.95 -9.87
N THR A 458 -11.29 48.27 -11.15
CA THR A 458 -11.96 47.40 -12.12
C THR A 458 -11.00 47.07 -13.25
N ILE A 459 -10.81 45.79 -13.51
CA ILE A 459 -9.98 45.27 -14.59
C ILE A 459 -10.88 45.01 -15.79
N GLN A 460 -10.58 45.69 -16.90
CA GLN A 460 -11.35 45.55 -18.13
C GLN A 460 -10.94 44.28 -18.91
N PRO A 461 -11.77 43.79 -19.84
CA PRO A 461 -11.44 42.61 -20.66
C PRO A 461 -10.18 42.73 -21.51
N ASP A 462 -9.79 43.98 -21.86
CA ASP A 462 -8.55 44.29 -22.60
C ASP A 462 -7.32 44.44 -21.71
N GLY A 463 -7.45 44.22 -20.40
CA GLY A 463 -6.42 44.37 -19.41
C GLY A 463 -6.23 45.78 -18.91
N THR A 464 -6.99 46.76 -19.37
CA THR A 464 -6.95 48.15 -18.86
C THR A 464 -7.51 48.20 -17.43
N LEU A 465 -6.89 49.00 -16.56
CA LEU A 465 -7.37 49.20 -15.20
C LEU A 465 -8.11 50.55 -15.09
N LEU A 466 -9.26 50.52 -14.45
CA LEU A 466 -10.01 51.69 -14.03
C LEU A 466 -9.95 51.81 -12.51
N ALA A 467 -9.19 52.74 -12.00
CA ALA A 467 -9.03 53.01 -10.57
C ALA A 467 -9.85 54.26 -10.18
N VAL A 468 -10.79 54.08 -9.27
CA VAL A 468 -11.59 55.18 -8.74
C VAL A 468 -10.83 55.86 -7.60
N ASN A 469 -10.62 57.17 -7.71
CA ASN A 469 -9.93 57.97 -6.70
C ASN A 469 -8.59 57.36 -6.24
N PRO A 470 -7.66 57.04 -7.16
CA PRO A 470 -6.37 56.48 -6.77
C PRO A 470 -5.52 57.53 -6.02
N VAL A 471 -4.52 57.06 -5.27
CA VAL A 471 -3.49 57.96 -4.72
C VAL A 471 -2.55 58.39 -5.84
N GLY A 472 -2.30 59.71 -5.96
CA GLY A 472 -1.42 60.28 -6.96
C GLY A 472 -2.10 60.64 -8.27
N GLU A 473 -1.64 60.08 -9.40
CA GLU A 473 -2.16 60.45 -10.73
C GLU A 473 -3.63 60.04 -10.88
N GLY A 474 -4.51 61.03 -11.16
CA GLY A 474 -5.94 60.81 -11.26
C GLY A 474 -6.70 60.86 -9.94
N GLU A 475 -6.11 61.41 -8.89
CA GLU A 475 -6.77 61.58 -7.58
C GLU A 475 -8.11 62.33 -7.69
N GLY A 476 -9.13 61.85 -6.98
CA GLY A 476 -10.48 62.38 -7.01
C GLY A 476 -11.30 62.03 -8.25
N GLN A 477 -10.75 61.29 -9.20
CA GLN A 477 -11.39 60.91 -10.46
C GLN A 477 -11.22 59.40 -10.74
N THR A 478 -11.78 58.94 -11.87
CA THR A 478 -11.52 57.56 -12.32
C THR A 478 -10.31 57.59 -13.28
N ALA A 479 -9.19 57.10 -12.80
CA ALA A 479 -7.96 56.98 -13.57
C ALA A 479 -7.93 55.71 -14.44
N ILE A 480 -7.32 55.83 -15.60
CA ILE A 480 -7.06 54.74 -16.54
C ILE A 480 -5.59 54.38 -16.46
N PHE A 481 -5.27 53.12 -16.19
CA PHE A 481 -3.91 52.61 -16.25
C PHE A 481 -3.82 51.53 -17.34
N VAL A 482 -2.76 51.59 -18.14
CA VAL A 482 -2.48 50.61 -19.19
C VAL A 482 -1.14 49.94 -18.99
N ARG A 483 -1.01 48.72 -19.42
CA ARG A 483 0.25 47.95 -19.33
C ARG A 483 1.29 48.55 -20.28
N SER A 484 2.44 48.96 -19.75
CA SER A 484 3.61 49.42 -20.49
C SER A 484 4.83 48.60 -20.10
N GLY A 485 5.15 47.58 -20.90
CA GLY A 485 6.21 46.61 -20.59
C GLY A 485 5.87 45.77 -19.39
N ASP A 486 6.71 45.86 -18.35
CA ASP A 486 6.59 45.05 -17.12
C ASP A 486 5.71 45.71 -16.04
N ASN A 487 5.24 46.96 -16.25
CA ASN A 487 4.46 47.70 -15.26
C ASN A 487 3.21 48.31 -15.87
N TYR A 488 2.30 48.77 -15.03
CA TYR A 488 1.16 49.61 -15.41
C TYR A 488 1.51 51.09 -15.23
N GLN A 489 1.09 51.92 -16.19
CA GLN A 489 1.30 53.35 -16.17
C GLN A 489 -0.01 54.10 -16.36
N PHE A 490 -0.10 55.28 -15.77
CA PHE A 490 -1.22 56.19 -15.93
C PHE A 490 -1.36 56.60 -17.40
N ALA A 491 -2.54 56.43 -17.97
CA ALA A 491 -2.84 56.74 -19.37
C ALA A 491 -3.80 57.92 -19.51
N GLY A 492 -4.44 58.32 -18.43
CA GLY A 492 -5.41 59.41 -18.45
C GLY A 492 -6.56 59.21 -17.48
N ILE A 493 -7.57 60.03 -17.59
CA ILE A 493 -8.75 60.00 -16.76
C ILE A 493 -9.93 59.53 -17.60
N LYS A 494 -10.74 58.63 -17.07
CA LYS A 494 -12.01 58.20 -17.69
C LYS A 494 -12.96 59.39 -17.72
N GLN A 495 -13.34 59.79 -18.89
CA GLN A 495 -14.36 60.82 -19.06
C GLN A 495 -15.73 60.12 -19.08
N ASP A 496 -16.59 60.51 -18.16
CA ASP A 496 -17.94 60.02 -18.16
C ASP A 496 -18.73 60.78 -19.26
N ILE A 497 -19.23 60.02 -20.22
CA ILE A 497 -20.07 60.56 -21.30
C ILE A 497 -21.50 60.55 -20.79
N LEU A 498 -22.11 61.76 -20.69
CA LEU A 498 -23.52 61.89 -20.30
C LEU A 498 -24.39 61.85 -21.53
N ASP A 499 -25.27 60.89 -21.63
CA ASP A 499 -26.27 60.82 -22.69
C ASP A 499 -27.41 61.81 -22.39
N ILE A 500 -27.59 62.76 -23.26
CA ILE A 500 -28.60 63.83 -23.09
C ILE A 500 -29.37 64.07 -24.40
N SER A 501 -30.44 64.84 -24.35
CA SER A 501 -31.08 65.39 -25.55
C SER A 501 -30.25 66.59 -26.09
N ALA A 502 -30.16 66.72 -27.40
CA ALA A 502 -29.56 67.89 -28.07
C ALA A 502 -30.09 69.21 -27.54
N ASP A 503 -31.35 69.29 -27.15
CA ASP A 503 -31.98 70.49 -26.62
C ASP A 503 -31.47 70.94 -25.24
N HIS A 504 -30.76 70.08 -24.54
CA HIS A 504 -30.26 70.35 -23.18
C HIS A 504 -28.72 70.55 -23.13
N VAL A 505 -28.05 70.53 -24.28
CA VAL A 505 -26.60 70.58 -24.34
C VAL A 505 -26.02 71.80 -23.59
N SER A 506 -26.65 72.95 -23.69
CA SER A 506 -26.24 74.20 -23.03
C SER A 506 -26.36 74.17 -21.49
N GLN A 507 -27.09 73.22 -20.94
CA GLN A 507 -27.21 73.05 -19.48
C GLN A 507 -25.99 72.36 -18.86
N TYR A 508 -25.10 71.77 -19.69
CA TYR A 508 -23.93 71.00 -19.26
C TYR A 508 -22.64 71.60 -19.82
N PRO A 509 -22.25 72.81 -19.39
CA PRO A 509 -21.05 73.44 -19.87
C PRO A 509 -19.81 72.63 -19.55
N ASP A 510 -18.87 72.54 -20.50
CA ASP A 510 -17.59 71.80 -20.42
C ASP A 510 -17.71 70.31 -20.09
N THR A 511 -18.91 69.75 -19.91
CA THR A 511 -19.17 68.33 -19.69
C THR A 511 -19.18 67.60 -21.03
N LEU A 512 -18.54 66.40 -21.05
CA LEU A 512 -18.60 65.51 -22.23
C LEU A 512 -19.96 64.86 -22.31
N VAL A 513 -20.70 65.28 -23.34
CA VAL A 513 -22.07 64.80 -23.55
C VAL A 513 -22.21 64.08 -24.88
N ARG A 514 -23.12 63.13 -24.95
CA ARG A 514 -23.49 62.43 -26.18
C ARG A 514 -24.98 62.67 -26.45
N PHE A 515 -25.26 63.06 -27.68
CA PHE A 515 -26.60 63.31 -28.12
C PHE A 515 -26.77 63.00 -29.60
N THR A 516 -28.01 62.81 -30.04
CA THR A 516 -28.37 62.69 -31.46
C THR A 516 -28.95 63.98 -31.96
N CYS A 517 -28.58 64.40 -33.16
CA CYS A 517 -29.11 65.57 -33.84
C CYS A 517 -29.12 65.34 -35.38
N THR A 518 -29.83 66.17 -36.09
CA THR A 518 -29.87 66.15 -37.55
C THR A 518 -29.06 67.27 -38.11
N VAL A 519 -28.11 66.97 -38.95
CA VAL A 519 -27.28 67.97 -39.63
C VAL A 519 -28.04 68.56 -40.83
N ILE A 520 -28.17 69.90 -40.88
CA ILE A 520 -28.92 70.59 -41.91
C ILE A 520 -27.98 71.41 -42.86
N SER A 521 -26.80 71.75 -42.44
CA SER A 521 -25.80 72.38 -43.27
C SER A 521 -24.39 72.00 -42.79
N THR A 522 -23.44 71.85 -43.72
CA THR A 522 -22.05 71.52 -43.43
C THR A 522 -21.09 72.53 -44.05
N GLY A 523 -20.09 72.98 -43.24
CA GLY A 523 -18.94 73.78 -43.66
C GLY A 523 -17.63 73.07 -43.36
N SER A 524 -16.50 73.70 -43.61
CA SER A 524 -15.19 73.13 -43.27
C SER A 524 -14.95 73.19 -41.76
N GLY A 525 -15.04 72.03 -41.04
CA GLY A 525 -14.88 71.91 -39.59
C GLY A 525 -16.07 72.45 -38.77
N GLU A 526 -17.16 72.83 -39.42
CA GLU A 526 -18.39 73.29 -38.76
C GLU A 526 -19.63 72.60 -39.41
N ALA A 527 -20.64 72.30 -38.62
CA ALA A 527 -21.94 71.84 -39.12
C ALA A 527 -23.08 72.43 -38.29
N LEU A 528 -24.11 72.93 -38.96
CA LEU A 528 -25.30 73.38 -38.30
C LEU A 528 -26.22 72.14 -38.15
N ALA A 529 -26.65 71.88 -36.95
CA ALA A 529 -27.48 70.72 -36.60
C ALA A 529 -28.71 71.19 -35.83
N ILE A 530 -29.76 70.35 -35.91
CA ILE A 530 -31.03 70.62 -35.27
C ILE A 530 -31.33 69.46 -34.30
N GLY A 531 -31.69 69.81 -33.06
CA GLY A 531 -32.32 68.90 -32.10
C GLY A 531 -33.85 68.89 -32.33
N ASN A 532 -34.60 68.49 -31.28
CA ASN A 532 -36.05 68.55 -31.38
C ASN A 532 -36.61 69.99 -31.32
N LYS A 533 -35.92 70.86 -30.53
CA LYS A 533 -36.35 72.23 -30.27
C LYS A 533 -35.21 73.25 -30.25
N SER A 534 -34.00 72.85 -30.64
CA SER A 534 -32.82 73.71 -30.57
C SER A 534 -31.96 73.58 -31.83
N LEU A 535 -31.36 74.72 -32.23
CA LEU A 535 -30.29 74.78 -33.22
C LEU A 535 -28.93 74.73 -32.50
N LEU A 536 -27.98 73.98 -33.06
CA LEU A 536 -26.64 73.77 -32.51
C LEU A 536 -25.60 74.01 -33.61
N LEU A 537 -24.47 74.68 -33.25
CA LEU A 537 -23.30 74.67 -34.10
C LEU A 537 -22.29 73.63 -33.59
N LEU A 538 -22.07 72.64 -34.41
CA LEU A 538 -21.06 71.61 -34.19
C LEU A 538 -19.72 72.11 -34.78
N ARG A 539 -18.68 72.10 -33.99
CA ARG A 539 -17.37 72.52 -34.40
C ARG A 539 -16.30 71.50 -34.04
N GLY A 540 -15.41 71.16 -34.96
CA GLY A 540 -14.37 70.12 -34.70
C GLY A 540 -13.70 69.65 -35.98
N ASP A 541 -12.74 68.76 -35.85
CA ASP A 541 -12.10 68.12 -36.97
C ASP A 541 -12.87 66.81 -37.37
N PHE A 542 -13.96 67.05 -38.13
CA PHE A 542 -14.80 65.95 -38.63
C PHE A 542 -15.22 66.20 -40.09
N SER A 543 -15.47 65.15 -40.79
CA SER A 543 -16.10 65.17 -42.11
C SER A 543 -17.32 64.31 -42.16
N LEU A 544 -18.42 64.88 -42.58
CA LEU A 544 -19.68 64.08 -42.72
C LEU A 544 -19.84 63.60 -44.17
N PRO A 545 -20.22 62.35 -44.41
CA PRO A 545 -20.57 61.92 -45.76
C PRO A 545 -21.74 62.67 -46.32
N ALA A 546 -21.72 62.96 -47.62
CA ALA A 546 -22.82 63.67 -48.31
C ALA A 546 -24.12 62.85 -48.16
N GLY A 547 -25.18 63.48 -47.66
CA GLY A 547 -26.49 62.89 -47.50
C GLY A 547 -26.80 62.26 -46.12
N VAL A 548 -25.88 62.37 -45.17
CA VAL A 548 -26.14 61.96 -43.78
C VAL A 548 -26.94 63.06 -43.08
N SER A 549 -28.16 62.72 -42.62
CA SER A 549 -29.03 63.68 -41.92
C SER A 549 -28.99 63.51 -40.38
N ASN A 550 -28.98 62.28 -39.86
CA ASN A 550 -28.95 62.03 -38.42
C ASN A 550 -27.57 61.53 -37.98
N VAL A 551 -27.04 62.15 -36.93
CA VAL A 551 -25.71 61.85 -36.38
C VAL A 551 -25.79 61.75 -34.87
N THR A 552 -24.90 60.91 -34.29
CA THR A 552 -24.65 60.89 -32.87
C THR A 552 -23.33 61.66 -32.62
N VAL A 553 -23.45 62.69 -31.82
CA VAL A 553 -22.33 63.58 -31.49
C VAL A 553 -21.90 63.36 -30.04
N THR A 554 -20.60 63.19 -29.83
CA THR A 554 -19.98 63.29 -28.50
C THR A 554 -19.11 64.53 -28.50
N GLY A 555 -19.36 65.46 -27.57
CA GLY A 555 -18.66 66.71 -27.53
C GLY A 555 -18.98 67.54 -26.29
N ARG A 556 -18.50 68.81 -26.24
CA ARG A 556 -18.66 69.70 -25.10
C ARG A 556 -19.29 70.98 -25.54
N PHE A 557 -20.29 71.45 -24.82
CA PHE A 557 -20.79 72.82 -24.98
C PHE A 557 -19.76 73.81 -24.43
N LYS A 558 -19.38 74.81 -25.24
CA LYS A 558 -18.36 75.77 -24.86
C LYS A 558 -18.92 77.21 -24.69
N GLN A 559 -19.74 77.67 -25.62
CA GLN A 559 -20.27 79.00 -25.63
C GLN A 559 -21.46 79.10 -26.57
N TYR A 560 -22.08 80.26 -26.57
CA TYR A 560 -23.04 80.60 -27.58
C TYR A 560 -22.34 81.47 -28.68
N THR A 561 -22.82 81.32 -29.89
CA THR A 561 -22.37 82.19 -31.03
C THR A 561 -23.55 82.71 -31.77
N GLU A 562 -23.32 83.85 -32.43
CA GLU A 562 -24.30 84.42 -33.34
C GLU A 562 -24.23 83.71 -34.69
N GLN A 563 -25.41 83.23 -35.15
CA GLN A 563 -25.55 82.58 -36.43
C GLN A 563 -26.52 83.36 -37.29
N PHE A 564 -26.09 83.75 -38.48
CA PHE A 564 -26.94 84.41 -39.48
C PHE A 564 -27.82 83.34 -40.16
N ILE A 565 -29.11 83.68 -40.25
CA ILE A 565 -30.12 82.80 -40.88
C ILE A 565 -30.60 83.50 -42.17
N ASP A 566 -30.13 83.04 -43.31
CA ASP A 566 -30.58 83.53 -44.62
C ASP A 566 -31.86 82.75 -45.07
N GLU A 567 -32.45 83.24 -46.21
CA GLU A 567 -33.68 82.63 -46.75
C GLU A 567 -33.50 81.13 -47.12
N GLN A 568 -32.29 80.72 -47.53
CA GLN A 568 -31.99 79.33 -47.91
C GLN A 568 -31.94 78.42 -46.67
N LEU A 569 -31.23 78.86 -45.63
CA LEU A 569 -31.15 78.14 -44.35
C LEU A 569 -32.52 78.05 -43.66
N MET A 570 -33.29 79.18 -43.71
CA MET A 570 -34.68 79.18 -43.21
C MET A 570 -35.52 78.12 -43.89
N GLY A 571 -35.45 78.06 -45.24
CA GLY A 571 -36.19 77.01 -45.99
C GLY A 571 -35.77 75.57 -45.66
N GLN A 572 -34.48 75.34 -45.34
CA GLN A 572 -33.99 74.03 -44.93
C GLN A 572 -34.51 73.62 -43.53
N ILE A 573 -34.50 74.58 -42.58
CA ILE A 573 -35.04 74.31 -41.21
C ILE A 573 -36.57 74.05 -41.29
N GLU A 574 -37.31 74.86 -42.03
CA GLU A 574 -38.77 74.70 -42.23
C GLU A 574 -39.07 73.34 -42.92
N GLY A 575 -38.30 72.96 -43.94
CA GLY A 575 -38.44 71.69 -44.64
C GLY A 575 -38.27 70.49 -43.71
N PHE A 576 -37.22 70.55 -42.88
CA PHE A 576 -36.95 69.49 -41.89
C PHE A 576 -38.07 69.39 -40.83
N LEU A 577 -38.55 70.56 -40.31
CA LEU A 577 -39.64 70.56 -39.32
C LEU A 577 -40.94 70.02 -39.89
N LYS A 578 -41.27 70.31 -41.16
CA LYS A 578 -42.43 69.79 -41.87
C LYS A 578 -42.34 68.28 -42.10
N GLU A 579 -41.15 67.74 -42.35
CA GLU A 579 -40.92 66.30 -42.51
C GLU A 579 -41.06 65.55 -41.18
N GLN A 580 -40.62 66.12 -40.06
CA GLN A 580 -40.77 65.54 -38.72
C GLN A 580 -42.22 65.50 -38.24
N ILE A 581 -43.04 66.45 -38.63
CA ILE A 581 -44.46 66.55 -38.23
C ILE A 581 -45.36 65.66 -39.13
N GLY A 582 -44.79 64.93 -40.09
CA GLY A 582 -45.47 64.10 -41.07
C GLY A 582 -46.55 63.21 -40.49
N GLY A 583 -47.81 63.38 -41.00
CA GLY A 583 -49.02 62.63 -40.59
C GLY A 583 -50.20 63.50 -40.27
N LEU A 584 -50.11 64.86 -40.28
CA LEU A 584 -51.18 65.84 -40.11
C LEU A 584 -51.66 66.40 -41.45
N VAL A 585 -52.84 67.08 -41.47
CA VAL A 585 -53.37 67.78 -42.66
C VAL A 585 -52.50 69.04 -42.92
N ASN A 586 -52.33 69.42 -44.19
CA ASN A 586 -51.41 70.52 -44.60
C ASN A 586 -51.49 71.80 -43.78
N GLU A 587 -52.65 72.28 -43.43
CA GLU A 587 -52.83 73.49 -42.59
C GLU A 587 -52.25 73.32 -41.16
N GLN A 588 -52.43 72.13 -40.55
CA GLN A 588 -51.89 71.82 -39.19
C GLN A 588 -50.37 71.67 -39.19
N ILE A 589 -49.79 71.18 -40.29
CA ILE A 589 -48.30 71.07 -40.44
C ILE A 589 -47.68 72.46 -40.50
N GLU A 590 -48.25 73.42 -41.24
CA GLU A 590 -47.77 74.79 -41.33
C GLU A 590 -47.86 75.50 -39.99
N GLU A 591 -48.96 75.34 -39.24
CA GLU A 591 -49.16 75.96 -37.91
C GLU A 591 -48.18 75.40 -36.87
N GLN A 592 -47.95 74.05 -36.80
CA GLN A 592 -47.06 73.44 -35.84
C GLN A 592 -45.59 73.63 -36.21
N ALA A 593 -45.28 73.58 -37.48
CA ALA A 593 -43.90 73.91 -37.94
C ALA A 593 -43.49 75.36 -37.67
N GLY A 594 -44.46 76.30 -37.90
CA GLY A 594 -44.33 77.71 -37.56
C GLY A 594 -44.11 77.98 -36.06
N ALA A 595 -44.90 77.29 -35.22
CA ALA A 595 -44.79 77.39 -33.75
C ALA A 595 -43.43 76.83 -33.23
N LEU A 596 -42.94 75.68 -33.81
CA LEU A 596 -41.61 75.16 -33.51
C LEU A 596 -40.48 76.08 -34.00
N LEU A 597 -40.64 76.58 -35.17
CA LEU A 597 -39.71 77.54 -35.78
C LEU A 597 -39.61 78.84 -34.92
N ASP A 598 -40.73 79.41 -34.53
CA ASP A 598 -40.80 80.58 -33.63
C ASP A 598 -40.13 80.24 -32.25
N GLY A 599 -40.33 79.06 -31.74
CA GLY A 599 -39.69 78.58 -30.49
C GLY A 599 -38.18 78.47 -30.61
N MET A 600 -37.69 77.94 -31.76
CA MET A 600 -36.25 77.76 -32.03
C MET A 600 -35.54 79.08 -32.40
N LEU A 601 -36.25 79.95 -33.04
CA LEU A 601 -35.77 81.24 -33.55
C LEU A 601 -36.25 82.49 -32.78
N GLY A 602 -36.97 82.24 -31.64
CA GLY A 602 -37.60 83.28 -30.83
C GLY A 602 -36.70 84.37 -30.26
N GLY A 603 -35.43 84.36 -30.60
CA GLY A 603 -34.40 85.36 -30.32
C GLY A 603 -33.85 86.05 -31.57
N LEU A 604 -34.52 85.96 -32.74
CA LEU A 604 -34.10 86.69 -33.95
C LEU A 604 -34.04 88.17 -33.69
N THR A 605 -32.87 88.79 -33.97
CA THR A 605 -32.66 90.18 -33.91
C THR A 605 -33.04 90.84 -35.24
N ASP A 606 -33.15 92.18 -35.26
CA ASP A 606 -33.44 92.97 -36.48
C ASP A 606 -32.46 92.69 -37.65
N LEU A 607 -31.36 91.91 -37.39
CA LEU A 607 -30.31 91.52 -38.35
C LEU A 607 -30.43 90.08 -38.84
N ASN A 608 -31.52 89.37 -38.61
CA ASN A 608 -31.69 87.92 -38.91
C ASN A 608 -30.61 87.01 -38.27
N THR A 609 -30.18 87.31 -37.05
CA THR A 609 -29.21 86.51 -36.28
C THR A 609 -29.85 85.91 -35.08
N VAL A 610 -29.43 84.68 -34.71
CA VAL A 610 -29.86 83.95 -33.52
C VAL A 610 -28.65 83.43 -32.74
N TYR A 611 -28.74 83.42 -31.39
CA TYR A 611 -27.68 82.88 -30.52
C TYR A 611 -27.88 81.39 -30.35
N ILE A 612 -26.96 80.58 -30.87
CA ILE A 612 -26.98 79.16 -30.80
C ILE A 612 -25.82 78.59 -30.01
N PRO A 613 -25.99 77.51 -29.26
CA PRO A 613 -24.91 76.81 -28.54
C PRO A 613 -23.90 76.17 -29.50
N VAL A 614 -22.61 76.39 -29.20
CA VAL A 614 -21.49 75.76 -29.91
C VAL A 614 -21.02 74.51 -29.14
N VAL A 615 -21.00 73.40 -29.82
CA VAL A 615 -20.50 72.17 -29.31
C VAL A 615 -19.18 71.82 -30.00
N GLU A 616 -18.08 71.78 -29.22
CA GLU A 616 -16.83 71.22 -29.70
C GLU A 616 -16.99 69.68 -29.75
N VAL A 617 -16.88 69.12 -30.93
CA VAL A 617 -17.10 67.73 -31.24
C VAL A 617 -15.83 66.95 -31.09
N ASP A 618 -15.83 65.93 -30.16
CA ASP A 618 -14.74 64.96 -30.04
C ASP A 618 -14.92 63.78 -31.02
N THR A 619 -16.16 63.31 -31.18
CA THR A 619 -16.51 62.26 -32.16
C THR A 619 -17.92 62.48 -32.71
N ILE A 620 -18.12 62.15 -34.00
CA ILE A 620 -19.40 62.19 -34.66
C ILE A 620 -19.57 60.90 -35.48
N GLN A 621 -20.70 60.23 -35.36
CA GLN A 621 -21.02 58.95 -36.01
C GLN A 621 -22.40 58.98 -36.70
#